data_e757093d53952383b131d18e92e1ee0c
#
_entry.id   e757093d53952383b131d18e92e1ee0c
#
_cell.length_a   1.000
_cell.length_b   1.000
_cell.length_c   1.000
_cell.angle_alpha   90.00
_cell.angle_beta   90.00
_cell.angle_gamma   90.00
#
_symmetry.space_group_name_H-M   'P 1'
#
loop_
_entity.id
_entity.type
_entity.pdbx_description
1 polymer ?
#
loop_
_entity_poly.entity_id
_entity_poly.type
_entity_poly.pdbx_seq_one_letter_code
_entity_poly.pdbx_strand_id
1 'polypeptide(L)'
;MPSTVLVSILSYLVLAAGASAAPVDALAGQWRTVRHGALVEISDCGDGTPCGALVWVEHSVSGGQLHDVRNRQPDLRERPLIGVPILWGFLPDGEGWQNGRLYNPDDGKDFRARLELLSPTRLRVTACLGPFCRSQVWTRITNP
;
A
#
# COMPACT_ATOMS: atom_id res chain seq x y z
N MET A 1 43.20 25.54 -50.93
CA MET A 1 42.59 25.96 -49.63
C MET A 1 41.71 24.85 -49.13
N PRO A 2 42.09 24.18 -48.06
CA PRO A 2 41.24 23.11 -47.56
C PRO A 2 40.10 23.69 -46.70
N SER A 3 38.85 23.39 -47.10
CA SER A 3 37.63 23.76 -46.37
C SER A 3 37.47 22.83 -45.16
N THR A 4 37.58 23.41 -43.99
CA THR A 4 37.36 22.69 -42.72
C THR A 4 35.86 22.58 -42.47
N VAL A 5 35.30 21.36 -42.59
CA VAL A 5 33.91 21.08 -42.24
C VAL A 5 33.85 20.84 -40.73
N LEU A 6 33.27 21.78 -40.00
CA LEU A 6 32.96 21.65 -38.59
C LEU A 6 31.71 20.72 -38.44
N VAL A 7 31.93 19.48 -38.01
CA VAL A 7 30.84 18.58 -37.64
C VAL A 7 30.42 18.92 -36.20
N SER A 8 29.32 19.62 -36.06
CA SER A 8 28.68 19.83 -34.75
C SER A 8 28.00 18.54 -34.29
N ILE A 9 28.59 17.88 -33.32
CA ILE A 9 27.97 16.73 -32.64
C ILE A 9 26.96 17.28 -31.63
N LEU A 10 25.68 17.25 -31.98
CA LEU A 10 24.60 17.51 -31.02
C LEU A 10 24.49 16.29 -30.10
N SER A 11 24.99 16.40 -28.86
CA SER A 11 24.77 15.41 -27.82
C SER A 11 23.31 15.53 -27.33
N TYR A 12 22.48 14.59 -27.73
CA TYR A 12 21.15 14.42 -27.18
C TYR A 12 21.27 13.85 -25.75
N LEU A 13 21.04 14.68 -24.75
CA LEU A 13 20.87 14.25 -23.37
C LEU A 13 19.52 13.55 -23.28
N VAL A 14 19.52 12.22 -23.31
CA VAL A 14 18.32 11.44 -23.00
C VAL A 14 18.12 11.50 -21.49
N LEU A 15 17.21 12.36 -21.03
CA LEU A 15 16.71 12.28 -19.66
C LEU A 15 15.92 10.97 -19.54
N ALA A 16 16.50 9.99 -18.88
CA ALA A 16 15.76 8.82 -18.41
C ALA A 16 14.77 9.29 -17.35
N ALA A 17 13.48 9.36 -17.70
CA ALA A 17 12.42 9.53 -16.71
C ALA A 17 12.42 8.25 -15.84
N GLY A 18 13.00 8.35 -14.65
CA GLY A 18 12.93 7.26 -13.67
C GLY A 18 11.48 7.04 -13.30
N ALA A 19 11.04 5.77 -13.36
CA ALA A 19 9.72 5.39 -12.84
C ALA A 19 9.68 5.72 -11.34
N SER A 20 8.73 6.56 -10.93
CA SER A 20 8.51 6.94 -9.54
C SER A 20 7.33 6.18 -8.97
N ALA A 21 7.36 5.89 -7.66
CA ALA A 21 6.20 5.37 -6.96
C ALA A 21 4.99 6.26 -7.22
N ALA A 22 3.81 5.67 -7.39
CA ALA A 22 2.57 6.44 -7.47
C ALA A 22 2.47 7.33 -6.21
N PRO A 23 2.15 8.62 -6.35
CA PRO A 23 2.02 9.49 -5.18
C PRO A 23 0.96 8.94 -4.24
N VAL A 24 1.10 9.21 -2.94
CA VAL A 24 0.17 8.71 -1.92
C VAL A 24 -1.28 9.12 -2.22
N ASP A 25 -1.49 10.29 -2.81
CA ASP A 25 -2.81 10.77 -3.23
C ASP A 25 -3.48 9.84 -4.26
N ALA A 26 -2.70 9.18 -5.10
CA ALA A 26 -3.23 8.20 -6.05
C ALA A 26 -3.72 6.91 -5.36
N LEU A 27 -3.21 6.62 -4.16
CA LEU A 27 -3.63 5.49 -3.34
C LEU A 27 -4.75 5.89 -2.36
N ALA A 28 -4.94 7.17 -2.08
CA ALA A 28 -5.92 7.64 -1.09
C ALA A 28 -7.34 7.20 -1.43
N GLY A 29 -8.09 6.81 -0.40
CA GLY A 29 -9.48 6.35 -0.49
C GLY A 29 -9.70 4.96 0.10
N GLN A 30 -10.89 4.42 -0.09
CA GLN A 30 -11.30 3.15 0.49
C GLN A 30 -11.07 2.00 -0.47
N TRP A 31 -10.52 0.94 0.06
CA TRP A 31 -10.16 -0.27 -0.66
C TRP A 31 -10.80 -1.50 0.00
N ARG A 32 -11.44 -2.33 -0.82
CA ARG A 32 -12.01 -3.60 -0.38
C ARG A 32 -10.96 -4.69 -0.45
N THR A 33 -10.72 -5.37 0.67
CA THR A 33 -9.81 -6.52 0.74
C THR A 33 -10.50 -7.77 0.17
N VAL A 34 -9.69 -8.70 -0.36
CA VAL A 34 -10.22 -9.92 -0.99
C VAL A 34 -10.77 -10.90 0.04
N ARG A 35 -10.03 -11.11 1.11
CA ARG A 35 -10.24 -12.27 1.99
C ARG A 35 -11.46 -12.14 2.90
N HIS A 36 -11.76 -10.94 3.36
CA HIS A 36 -12.82 -10.69 4.33
C HIS A 36 -13.79 -9.58 3.89
N GLY A 37 -13.61 -9.06 2.69
CA GLY A 37 -14.41 -7.95 2.21
C GLY A 37 -14.29 -6.68 3.06
N ALA A 38 -13.33 -6.63 3.97
CA ALA A 38 -13.10 -5.48 4.83
C ALA A 38 -12.73 -4.24 4.02
N LEU A 39 -13.03 -3.06 4.53
CA LEU A 39 -12.62 -1.80 3.94
C LEU A 39 -11.47 -1.20 4.72
N VAL A 40 -10.40 -0.89 3.98
CA VAL A 40 -9.23 -0.17 4.48
C VAL A 40 -9.19 1.19 3.81
N GLU A 41 -9.13 2.24 4.60
CA GLU A 41 -8.93 3.59 4.09
C GLU A 41 -7.45 3.91 4.07
N ILE A 42 -6.94 4.23 2.87
CA ILE A 42 -5.56 4.66 2.68
C ILE A 42 -5.52 6.18 2.62
N SER A 43 -4.58 6.76 3.35
CA SER A 43 -4.31 8.19 3.41
C SER A 43 -2.82 8.45 3.59
N ASP A 44 -2.41 9.71 3.51
CA ASP A 44 -1.05 10.12 3.86
C ASP A 44 -0.81 9.97 5.36
N CYS A 45 0.30 9.33 5.74
CA CYS A 45 0.75 9.23 7.13
C CYS A 45 1.14 10.58 7.76
N GLY A 46 1.27 11.65 6.95
CA GLY A 46 1.78 12.95 7.33
C GLY A 46 3.20 13.24 6.82
N ASP A 47 3.81 12.29 6.11
CA ASP A 47 5.17 12.35 5.58
C ASP A 47 5.25 12.00 4.08
N GLY A 48 4.12 11.95 3.39
CA GLY A 48 4.04 11.57 1.97
C GLY A 48 4.09 10.07 1.72
N THR A 49 3.97 9.24 2.77
CA THR A 49 3.91 7.78 2.67
C THR A 49 2.51 7.25 2.96
N PRO A 50 2.12 6.08 2.40
CA PRO A 50 0.79 5.55 2.62
C PRO A 50 0.63 4.92 4.02
N CYS A 51 -0.44 5.30 4.70
CA CYS A 51 -1.03 4.64 5.86
C CYS A 51 -2.41 4.10 5.52
N GLY A 52 -2.79 2.98 6.11
CA GLY A 52 -4.12 2.42 5.97
C GLY A 52 -4.71 2.06 7.31
N ALA A 53 -6.00 2.36 7.50
CA ALA A 53 -6.74 2.00 8.70
C ALA A 53 -8.00 1.21 8.34
N LEU A 54 -8.38 0.29 9.20
CA LEU A 54 -9.61 -0.48 9.05
C LEU A 54 -10.81 0.44 9.32
N VAL A 55 -11.72 0.56 8.36
CA VAL A 55 -12.91 1.42 8.49
C VAL A 55 -14.21 0.64 8.47
N TRP A 56 -14.20 -0.61 8.00
CA TRP A 56 -15.38 -1.47 8.00
C TRP A 56 -14.98 -2.95 7.92
N VAL A 57 -15.73 -3.81 8.59
CA VAL A 57 -15.63 -5.27 8.49
C VAL A 57 -17.02 -5.88 8.33
N GLU A 58 -17.10 -6.95 7.57
CA GLU A 58 -18.32 -7.75 7.51
C GLU A 58 -18.55 -8.43 8.87
N HIS A 59 -19.69 -8.17 9.47
CA HIS A 59 -20.03 -8.68 10.81
C HIS A 59 -19.99 -10.21 10.88
N SER A 60 -20.47 -10.88 9.84
CA SER A 60 -20.45 -12.34 9.75
C SER A 60 -19.02 -12.91 9.71
N VAL A 61 -18.08 -12.20 9.10
CA VAL A 61 -16.68 -12.60 8.97
C VAL A 61 -15.91 -12.33 10.24
N SER A 62 -16.17 -11.19 10.91
CA SER A 62 -15.51 -10.86 12.19
C SER A 62 -16.01 -11.73 13.36
N GLY A 63 -17.08 -12.50 13.17
CA GLY A 63 -17.75 -13.23 14.25
C GLY A 63 -18.35 -12.30 15.31
N GLY A 64 -18.67 -11.05 14.92
CA GLY A 64 -19.18 -10.03 15.84
C GLY A 64 -18.11 -9.39 16.72
N GLN A 65 -16.82 -9.63 16.46
CA GLN A 65 -15.74 -8.99 17.21
C GLN A 65 -15.72 -7.48 16.97
N LEU A 66 -15.70 -6.72 18.07
CA LEU A 66 -15.65 -5.27 18.07
C LEU A 66 -14.28 -4.71 18.45
N HIS A 67 -13.39 -5.56 18.95
CA HIS A 67 -12.08 -5.21 19.49
C HIS A 67 -10.97 -6.05 18.87
N ASP A 68 -9.74 -5.57 18.94
CA ASP A 68 -8.55 -6.20 18.42
C ASP A 68 -8.00 -7.30 19.35
N VAL A 69 -8.87 -8.25 19.70
CA VAL A 69 -8.65 -9.25 20.76
C VAL A 69 -7.47 -10.20 20.50
N ARG A 70 -7.05 -10.35 19.25
CA ARG A 70 -5.95 -11.24 18.87
C ARG A 70 -4.60 -10.54 18.79
N ASN A 71 -4.57 -9.25 19.12
CA ASN A 71 -3.32 -8.51 19.12
C ASN A 71 -2.31 -9.17 20.07
N ARG A 72 -1.06 -9.28 19.62
CA ARG A 72 0.02 -9.88 20.43
C ARG A 72 0.39 -9.03 21.63
N GLN A 73 0.18 -7.72 21.55
CA GLN A 73 0.38 -6.79 22.65
C GLN A 73 -0.93 -6.74 23.49
N PRO A 74 -0.93 -7.22 24.73
CA PRO A 74 -2.13 -7.27 25.57
C PRO A 74 -2.83 -5.91 25.71
N ASP A 75 -2.05 -4.83 25.81
CA ASP A 75 -2.56 -3.47 25.99
C ASP A 75 -3.39 -2.95 24.79
N LEU A 76 -3.23 -3.58 23.61
CA LEU A 76 -3.96 -3.20 22.40
C LEU A 76 -5.22 -4.05 22.15
N ARG A 77 -5.47 -5.07 22.96
CA ARG A 77 -6.60 -6.00 22.73
C ARG A 77 -7.97 -5.39 22.97
N GLU A 78 -8.04 -4.35 23.79
CA GLU A 78 -9.29 -3.65 24.08
C GLU A 78 -9.57 -2.48 23.14
N ARG A 79 -8.64 -2.14 22.23
CA ARG A 79 -8.87 -1.06 21.26
C ARG A 79 -9.98 -1.45 20.28
N PRO A 80 -10.79 -0.48 19.83
CA PRO A 80 -11.79 -0.76 18.79
C PRO A 80 -11.13 -1.33 17.54
N LEU A 81 -11.76 -2.32 16.91
CA LEU A 81 -11.30 -2.93 15.68
C LEU A 81 -11.34 -1.91 14.52
N ILE A 82 -12.40 -1.11 14.46
CA ILE A 82 -12.49 0.00 13.51
C ILE A 82 -11.52 1.11 13.94
N GLY A 83 -10.68 1.54 12.98
CA GLY A 83 -9.59 2.49 13.21
C GLY A 83 -8.22 1.83 13.44
N VAL A 84 -8.15 0.50 13.54
CA VAL A 84 -6.88 -0.21 13.70
C VAL A 84 -5.97 0.07 12.50
N PRO A 85 -4.70 0.45 12.73
CA PRO A 85 -3.72 0.57 11.65
C PRO A 85 -3.49 -0.78 10.97
N ILE A 86 -3.67 -0.81 9.65
CA ILE A 86 -3.47 -2.00 8.81
C ILE A 86 -2.20 -1.89 7.98
N LEU A 87 -1.89 -0.69 7.48
CA LEU A 87 -0.73 -0.44 6.61
C LEU A 87 0.06 0.76 7.12
N TRP A 88 1.39 0.63 7.20
CA TRP A 88 2.29 1.75 7.56
C TRP A 88 3.75 1.45 7.21
N GLY A 89 4.61 2.46 7.31
CA GLY A 89 6.08 2.32 7.28
C GLY A 89 6.67 2.07 5.91
N PHE A 90 5.99 2.48 4.85
CA PHE A 90 6.44 2.26 3.48
C PHE A 90 7.54 3.24 3.04
N LEU A 91 8.38 2.75 2.14
CA LEU A 91 9.35 3.54 1.39
C LEU A 91 9.04 3.43 -0.11
N PRO A 92 9.26 4.50 -0.90
CA PRO A 92 9.06 4.43 -2.34
C PRO A 92 10.09 3.50 -2.99
N ASP A 93 9.65 2.70 -3.95
CA ASP A 93 10.49 1.78 -4.72
C ASP A 93 9.99 1.67 -6.15
N GLY A 94 10.68 2.32 -7.08
CA GLY A 94 10.24 2.34 -8.47
C GLY A 94 8.84 2.89 -8.61
N GLU A 95 7.92 2.08 -9.15
CA GLU A 95 6.51 2.45 -9.33
C GLU A 95 5.62 2.12 -8.11
N GLY A 96 6.20 1.52 -7.06
CA GLY A 96 5.48 1.05 -5.90
C GLY A 96 6.02 1.54 -4.56
N TRP A 97 5.55 0.88 -3.52
CA TRP A 97 5.92 1.12 -2.13
C TRP A 97 6.37 -0.20 -1.49
N GLN A 98 7.51 -0.19 -0.79
CA GLN A 98 8.10 -1.39 -0.19
C GLN A 98 8.48 -1.18 1.28
N ASN A 99 8.92 -2.28 1.91
CA ASN A 99 9.40 -2.34 3.30
C ASN A 99 8.37 -1.84 4.33
N GLY A 100 7.10 -1.78 3.94
CA GLY A 100 6.03 -1.46 4.85
C GLY A 100 5.62 -2.64 5.73
N ARG A 101 4.64 -2.38 6.55
CA ARG A 101 4.02 -3.36 7.44
C ARG A 101 2.54 -3.49 7.10
N LEU A 102 2.04 -4.70 7.20
CA LEU A 102 0.61 -5.02 7.15
C LEU A 102 0.26 -5.78 8.41
N TYR A 103 -0.69 -5.26 9.18
CA TYR A 103 -1.26 -5.94 10.33
C TYR A 103 -2.54 -6.69 9.95
N ASN A 104 -2.63 -7.94 10.38
CA ASN A 104 -3.84 -8.74 10.22
C ASN A 104 -4.52 -8.97 11.58
N PRO A 105 -5.67 -8.31 11.85
CA PRO A 105 -6.38 -8.48 13.11
C PRO A 105 -6.93 -9.88 13.35
N ASP A 106 -7.13 -10.68 12.29
CA ASP A 106 -7.69 -12.03 12.41
C ASP A 106 -6.77 -13.01 13.14
N ASP A 107 -5.47 -12.79 13.03
CA ASP A 107 -4.46 -13.64 13.68
C ASP A 107 -3.47 -12.87 14.56
N GLY A 108 -3.60 -11.55 14.59
CA GLY A 108 -2.73 -10.67 15.38
C GLY A 108 -1.30 -10.58 14.87
N LYS A 109 -1.05 -10.91 13.60
CA LYS A 109 0.29 -10.94 13.02
C LYS A 109 0.59 -9.74 12.13
N ASP A 110 1.84 -9.33 12.16
CA ASP A 110 2.41 -8.36 11.22
C ASP A 110 3.17 -9.07 10.11
N PHE A 111 3.04 -8.52 8.93
CA PHE A 111 3.75 -8.97 7.73
C PHE A 111 4.54 -7.80 7.14
N ARG A 112 5.66 -8.11 6.50
CA ARG A 112 6.30 -7.15 5.62
C ARG A 112 5.44 -6.98 4.38
N ALA A 113 5.25 -5.74 3.94
CA ALA A 113 4.30 -5.46 2.86
C ALA A 113 4.91 -4.61 1.75
N ARG A 114 4.33 -4.80 0.56
CA ARG A 114 4.55 -3.95 -0.63
C ARG A 114 3.20 -3.57 -1.22
N LEU A 115 3.16 -2.38 -1.80
CA LEU A 115 1.99 -1.86 -2.50
C LEU A 115 2.37 -1.48 -3.94
N GLU A 116 1.51 -1.81 -4.89
CA GLU A 116 1.66 -1.44 -6.29
C GLU A 116 0.28 -1.09 -6.86
N LEU A 117 0.13 0.15 -7.30
CA LEU A 117 -1.09 0.59 -7.96
C LEU A 117 -1.11 0.07 -9.40
N LEU A 118 -1.98 -0.89 -9.69
CA LEU A 118 -2.10 -1.52 -11.01
C LEU A 118 -2.94 -0.69 -11.96
N SER A 119 -3.93 0.01 -11.42
CA SER A 119 -4.84 0.91 -12.12
C SER A 119 -5.49 1.82 -11.08
N PRO A 120 -6.22 2.87 -11.48
CA PRO A 120 -6.92 3.74 -10.52
C PRO A 120 -7.85 3.00 -9.55
N THR A 121 -8.30 1.79 -9.90
CA THR A 121 -9.25 1.00 -9.11
C THR A 121 -8.71 -0.32 -8.57
N ARG A 122 -7.44 -0.64 -8.82
CA ARG A 122 -6.83 -1.91 -8.44
C ARG A 122 -5.47 -1.70 -7.79
N LEU A 123 -5.32 -2.19 -6.57
CA LEU A 123 -4.09 -2.12 -5.77
C LEU A 123 -3.60 -3.52 -5.45
N ARG A 124 -2.39 -3.86 -5.90
CA ARG A 124 -1.74 -5.09 -5.46
C ARG A 124 -1.11 -4.86 -4.09
N VAL A 125 -1.49 -5.71 -3.14
CA VAL A 125 -0.93 -5.75 -1.80
C VAL A 125 -0.23 -7.09 -1.64
N THR A 126 1.08 -7.05 -1.42
CA THR A 126 1.90 -8.25 -1.20
C THR A 126 2.32 -8.30 0.26
N ALA A 127 2.02 -9.38 0.94
CA ALA A 127 2.41 -9.62 2.34
C ALA A 127 3.39 -10.80 2.41
N CYS A 128 4.49 -10.61 3.14
CA CYS A 128 5.56 -11.59 3.28
C CYS A 128 5.79 -11.94 4.76
N LEU A 129 5.92 -13.23 5.04
CA LEU A 129 6.38 -13.76 6.31
C LEU A 129 7.68 -14.54 6.02
N GLY A 130 8.83 -13.96 6.39
CA GLY A 130 10.13 -14.48 5.98
C GLY A 130 10.23 -14.52 4.45
N PRO A 131 10.64 -15.67 3.83
CA PRO A 131 10.76 -15.79 2.39
C PRO A 131 9.41 -16.04 1.67
N PHE A 132 8.33 -16.27 2.42
CA PHE A 132 7.02 -16.59 1.86
C PHE A 132 6.19 -15.34 1.68
N CYS A 133 5.78 -15.06 0.43
CA CYS A 133 4.98 -13.89 0.07
C CYS A 133 3.67 -14.34 -0.61
N ARG A 134 2.60 -13.60 -0.33
CA ARG A 134 1.32 -13.73 -1.02
C ARG A 134 0.82 -12.36 -1.44
N SER A 135 0.27 -12.29 -2.64
CA SER A 135 -0.31 -11.07 -3.19
C SER A 135 -1.82 -11.17 -3.28
N GLN A 136 -2.48 -10.06 -3.03
CA GLN A 136 -3.91 -9.84 -3.25
C GLN A 136 -4.08 -8.58 -4.08
N VAL A 137 -5.17 -8.51 -4.82
CA VAL A 137 -5.58 -7.28 -5.50
C VAL A 137 -6.80 -6.73 -4.79
N TRP A 138 -6.61 -5.58 -4.11
CA TRP A 138 -7.70 -4.85 -3.49
C TRP A 138 -8.39 -3.97 -4.52
N THR A 139 -9.69 -3.80 -4.39
CA THR A 139 -10.51 -3.00 -5.30
C THR A 139 -10.92 -1.71 -4.62
N ARG A 140 -10.73 -0.59 -5.30
CA ARG A 140 -11.18 0.72 -4.81
C ARG A 140 -12.70 0.77 -4.76
N ILE A 141 -13.23 1.28 -3.66
CA ILE A 141 -14.63 1.64 -3.58
C ILE A 141 -14.81 2.99 -4.27
N THR A 142 -15.52 2.96 -5.37
CA THR A 142 -15.99 4.16 -6.06
C THR A 142 -17.44 4.35 -5.67
N ASN A 143 -17.76 5.47 -5.03
CA ASN A 143 -19.16 5.83 -4.80
C ASN A 143 -19.86 5.99 -6.16
N PRO A 144 -21.08 5.45 -6.29
CA PRO A 144 -21.85 5.65 -7.50
C PRO A 144 -22.22 7.12 -7.71
#